data_2e92d0e0b27a116b69a0009bb13fcc9f
#
_entry.id   2e92d0e0b27a116b69a0009bb13fcc9f
#
_cell.length_a   1.000
_cell.length_b   1.000
_cell.length_c   1.000
_cell.angle_alpha   90.00
_cell.angle_beta   90.00
_cell.angle_gamma   90.00
#
_symmetry.space_group_name_H-M   'P 1'
#
loop_
_entity.id
_entity.type
_entity.pdbx_description
1 polymer ?
#
loop_
_entity_poly.entity_id
_entity_poly.type
_entity_poly.pdbx_seq_one_letter_code
_entity_poly.pdbx_strand_id
1 'polypeptide(L)'
;MKKKIAVVITLFSLHVAHAQSIDKIINATEVKRIEQILSADDMQGRRTFTPGIEKASAFIESEFKKIGLQTFNGAANYRQDFFMYQANMESASITIDGKNIDDSLVAIFSYQLEVLLTEKNDVEIVTIKAGESFGQKFYQSYQSKKNLLVLVDTSFRKSIKNIQHIDKISAEQATNTIVFVWGSTSATIFSITIKNSVQKKALNNVVGILPGKSKPDEYVIFSGHYDHLGVGSPAEGVPHTATDSIYNGANDDAAGTTAVLMLAKYLKKLNNNERTIIFTTFVAEELGGFGSKYFSKQLVPEKVIAMFNIEMIGTESKWGRNSAYITGFEKSNMGEILQQNLKGSSFTFYADPYPEQQLFYRSDNATLARLGVPAHTISTSKMDNEPNYHTAGDEIGTLDMDNMAAIIKSIAVSSSSIISGKDTPSRVDAKQLK
;
A
#
# COMPACT_ATOMS: atom_id res chain seq x y z
N MET A 1 43.58 33.25 -14.48
CA MET A 1 42.32 33.63 -13.83
C MET A 1 41.06 33.48 -14.73
N LYS A 2 41.10 33.63 -16.04
CA LYS A 2 39.93 33.58 -16.95
C LYS A 2 39.27 32.17 -17.09
N LYS A 3 40.02 31.05 -16.92
CA LYS A 3 39.48 29.69 -17.07
C LYS A 3 38.60 29.23 -15.88
N LYS A 4 38.81 29.76 -14.67
CA LYS A 4 38.00 29.38 -13.49
C LYS A 4 36.61 30.04 -13.49
N ILE A 5 36.47 31.24 -14.09
CA ILE A 5 35.18 31.94 -14.17
C ILE A 5 34.21 31.24 -15.15
N ALA A 6 34.74 30.75 -16.29
CA ALA A 6 33.92 30.02 -17.27
C ALA A 6 33.31 28.74 -16.73
N VAL A 7 34.02 27.98 -15.87
CA VAL A 7 33.53 26.75 -15.26
C VAL A 7 32.42 27.02 -14.23
N VAL A 8 32.52 28.08 -13.45
CA VAL A 8 31.51 28.47 -12.46
C VAL A 8 30.23 28.96 -13.16
N ILE A 9 30.34 29.72 -14.24
CA ILE A 9 29.17 30.20 -15.00
C ILE A 9 28.45 29.03 -15.70
N THR A 10 29.19 28.07 -16.23
CA THR A 10 28.57 26.87 -16.89
C THR A 10 27.87 25.98 -15.90
N LEU A 11 28.40 25.75 -14.70
CA LEU A 11 27.75 24.99 -13.63
C LEU A 11 26.49 25.70 -13.13
N PHE A 12 26.52 27.01 -12.94
CA PHE A 12 25.36 27.79 -12.50
C PHE A 12 24.24 27.80 -13.55
N SER A 13 24.60 27.94 -14.85
CA SER A 13 23.62 27.91 -15.95
C SER A 13 22.96 26.53 -16.11
N LEU A 14 23.67 25.41 -15.86
CA LEU A 14 23.13 24.08 -15.87
C LEU A 14 22.11 23.86 -14.74
N HIS A 15 22.40 24.34 -13.55
CA HIS A 15 21.47 24.23 -12.40
C HIS A 15 20.17 25.03 -12.62
N VAL A 16 20.29 26.25 -13.18
CA VAL A 16 19.12 27.09 -13.49
C VAL A 16 18.25 26.46 -14.60
N ALA A 17 18.88 25.86 -15.62
CA ALA A 17 18.15 25.18 -16.70
C ALA A 17 17.40 23.94 -16.21
N HIS A 18 17.95 23.17 -15.28
CA HIS A 18 17.28 22.02 -14.66
C HIS A 18 16.13 22.45 -13.75
N ALA A 19 16.33 23.47 -12.92
CA ALA A 19 15.27 24.00 -12.06
C ALA A 19 14.06 24.50 -12.88
N GLN A 20 14.28 25.26 -13.95
CA GLN A 20 13.20 25.70 -14.85
C GLN A 20 12.51 24.54 -15.59
N SER A 21 13.19 23.42 -15.80
CA SER A 21 12.58 22.24 -16.43
C SER A 21 11.65 21.50 -15.46
N ILE A 22 12.02 21.33 -14.18
CA ILE A 22 11.22 20.60 -13.20
C ILE A 22 9.92 21.35 -12.88
N ASP A 23 9.96 22.67 -12.69
CA ASP A 23 8.79 23.49 -12.39
C ASP A 23 7.76 23.54 -13.52
N LYS A 24 8.20 23.39 -14.77
CA LYS A 24 7.28 23.29 -15.93
C LYS A 24 6.52 21.98 -15.97
N ILE A 25 7.06 20.92 -15.38
CA ILE A 25 6.48 19.57 -15.43
C ILE A 25 5.75 19.27 -14.12
N ILE A 26 6.44 19.45 -12.98
CA ILE A 26 5.90 19.20 -11.65
C ILE A 26 5.47 20.54 -11.04
N ASN A 27 4.19 20.85 -11.10
CA ASN A 27 3.59 22.06 -10.56
C ASN A 27 2.17 21.81 -10.06
N ALA A 28 1.66 22.69 -9.24
CA ALA A 28 0.35 22.55 -8.60
C ALA A 28 -0.80 22.31 -9.60
N THR A 29 -0.74 22.90 -10.79
CA THR A 29 -1.79 22.75 -11.82
C THR A 29 -1.82 21.32 -12.36
N GLU A 30 -0.68 20.73 -12.68
CA GLU A 30 -0.61 19.37 -13.19
C GLU A 30 -0.87 18.32 -12.09
N VAL A 31 -0.39 18.57 -10.87
CA VAL A 31 -0.71 17.76 -9.69
C VAL A 31 -2.22 17.74 -9.49
N LYS A 32 -2.85 18.92 -9.44
CA LYS A 32 -4.30 19.06 -9.28
C LYS A 32 -5.08 18.36 -10.39
N ARG A 33 -4.62 18.43 -11.65
CA ARG A 33 -5.29 17.77 -12.78
C ARG A 33 -5.42 16.26 -12.58
N ILE A 34 -4.36 15.61 -12.11
CA ILE A 34 -4.37 14.16 -11.88
C ILE A 34 -5.20 13.84 -10.64
N GLU A 35 -4.98 14.58 -9.57
CA GLU A 35 -5.67 14.43 -8.29
C GLU A 35 -7.18 14.54 -8.43
N GLN A 36 -7.66 15.56 -9.15
CA GLN A 36 -9.09 15.77 -9.42
C GLN A 36 -9.76 14.60 -10.15
N ILE A 37 -9.00 13.83 -10.93
CA ILE A 37 -9.54 12.66 -11.63
C ILE A 37 -9.57 11.47 -10.69
N LEU A 38 -8.47 11.20 -9.98
CA LEU A 38 -8.37 10.02 -9.11
C LEU A 38 -9.29 10.11 -7.89
N SER A 39 -9.46 11.31 -7.31
CA SER A 39 -10.30 11.52 -6.14
C SER A 39 -11.72 12.00 -6.48
N ALA A 40 -12.17 11.88 -7.74
CA ALA A 40 -13.53 12.28 -8.13
C ALA A 40 -14.58 11.26 -7.70
N ASP A 41 -15.81 11.72 -7.42
CA ASP A 41 -16.94 10.89 -7.03
C ASP A 41 -17.26 9.77 -8.04
N ASP A 42 -17.02 10.01 -9.33
CA ASP A 42 -17.27 9.01 -10.37
C ASP A 42 -16.28 7.83 -10.34
N MET A 43 -15.17 7.97 -9.61
CA MET A 43 -14.26 6.87 -9.26
C MET A 43 -14.80 6.01 -8.09
N GLN A 44 -15.87 6.45 -7.44
CA GLN A 44 -16.56 5.68 -6.39
C GLN A 44 -15.61 5.19 -5.29
N GLY A 45 -14.66 6.02 -4.90
CA GLY A 45 -13.67 5.69 -3.86
C GLY A 45 -12.79 4.50 -4.19
N ARG A 46 -12.64 4.13 -5.44
CA ARG A 46 -11.68 3.15 -6.01
C ARG A 46 -11.56 1.83 -5.25
N ARG A 47 -12.68 1.36 -4.63
CA ARG A 47 -12.62 0.08 -3.90
C ARG A 47 -12.29 -1.07 -4.83
N THR A 48 -11.44 -1.94 -4.36
CA THR A 48 -11.06 -3.20 -5.00
C THR A 48 -12.31 -4.00 -5.41
N PHE A 49 -12.31 -4.58 -6.62
CA PHE A 49 -13.40 -5.33 -7.23
C PHE A 49 -14.64 -4.52 -7.63
N THR A 50 -14.55 -3.20 -7.71
CA THR A 50 -15.65 -2.33 -8.15
C THR A 50 -15.36 -1.70 -9.52
N PRO A 51 -16.37 -1.13 -10.19
CA PRO A 51 -16.13 -0.37 -11.42
C PRO A 51 -15.21 0.85 -11.23
N GLY A 52 -15.15 1.43 -10.02
CA GLY A 52 -14.29 2.56 -9.72
C GLY A 52 -12.80 2.23 -9.83
N ILE A 53 -12.37 1.06 -9.32
CA ILE A 53 -10.97 0.63 -9.43
C ILE A 53 -10.56 0.41 -10.89
N GLU A 54 -11.45 -0.10 -11.74
CA GLU A 54 -11.18 -0.30 -13.17
C GLU A 54 -11.03 1.03 -13.91
N LYS A 55 -11.83 2.05 -13.57
CA LYS A 55 -11.67 3.40 -14.11
C LYS A 55 -10.33 4.01 -13.73
N ALA A 56 -9.93 3.89 -12.46
CA ALA A 56 -8.65 4.39 -11.96
C ALA A 56 -7.48 3.69 -12.67
N SER A 57 -7.50 2.36 -12.75
CA SER A 57 -6.51 1.56 -13.47
C SER A 57 -6.38 2.00 -14.94
N ALA A 58 -7.51 2.16 -15.64
CA ALA A 58 -7.53 2.61 -17.06
C ALA A 58 -6.98 4.04 -17.22
N PHE A 59 -7.27 4.93 -16.27
CA PHE A 59 -6.72 6.28 -16.28
C PHE A 59 -5.20 6.26 -16.12
N ILE A 60 -4.67 5.55 -15.11
CA ILE A 60 -3.23 5.44 -14.86
C ILE A 60 -2.51 4.82 -16.06
N GLU A 61 -3.06 3.74 -16.62
CA GLU A 61 -2.54 3.11 -17.84
C GLU A 61 -2.46 4.12 -19.01
N SER A 62 -3.51 4.93 -19.19
CA SER A 62 -3.53 5.97 -20.23
C SER A 62 -2.44 7.02 -20.03
N GLU A 63 -2.18 7.43 -18.78
CA GLU A 63 -1.12 8.39 -18.47
C GLU A 63 0.28 7.77 -18.71
N PHE A 64 0.54 6.53 -18.31
CA PHE A 64 1.80 5.84 -18.61
C PHE A 64 2.03 5.71 -20.13
N LYS A 65 0.97 5.42 -20.90
CA LYS A 65 1.02 5.39 -22.36
C LYS A 65 1.33 6.77 -22.95
N LYS A 66 0.71 7.84 -22.48
CA LYS A 66 0.98 9.23 -22.90
C LYS A 66 2.40 9.66 -22.58
N ILE A 67 2.94 9.25 -21.44
CA ILE A 67 4.32 9.49 -21.03
C ILE A 67 5.30 8.73 -21.92
N GLY A 68 4.88 7.62 -22.51
CA GLY A 68 5.70 6.77 -23.39
C GLY A 68 6.63 5.85 -22.61
N LEU A 69 6.19 5.33 -21.47
CA LEU A 69 6.89 4.28 -20.75
C LEU A 69 6.84 2.95 -21.53
N GLN A 70 7.71 2.02 -21.20
CA GLN A 70 7.61 0.64 -21.65
C GLN A 70 6.74 -0.17 -20.70
N THR A 71 6.16 -1.25 -21.18
CA THR A 71 5.41 -2.21 -20.36
C THR A 71 6.34 -3.12 -19.57
N PHE A 72 5.88 -3.64 -18.44
CA PHE A 72 6.67 -4.53 -17.59
C PHE A 72 6.83 -5.91 -18.27
N ASN A 73 8.06 -6.42 -18.30
CA ASN A 73 8.39 -7.75 -18.88
C ASN A 73 7.82 -8.00 -20.30
N GLY A 74 7.66 -6.96 -21.12
CA GLY A 74 7.15 -7.09 -22.47
C GLY A 74 5.65 -7.41 -22.56
N ALA A 75 4.88 -7.13 -21.50
CA ALA A 75 3.44 -7.31 -21.48
C ALA A 75 2.75 -6.47 -22.58
N ALA A 76 1.56 -6.88 -23.03
CA ALA A 76 0.81 -6.19 -24.07
C ALA A 76 0.29 -4.80 -23.64
N ASN A 77 0.12 -4.56 -22.35
CA ASN A 77 -0.36 -3.33 -21.75
C ASN A 77 0.38 -3.07 -20.41
N TYR A 78 0.01 -2.00 -19.72
CA TYR A 78 0.64 -1.63 -18.44
C TYR A 78 0.06 -2.37 -17.24
N ARG A 79 -0.91 -3.26 -17.43
CA ARG A 79 -1.55 -4.02 -16.34
C ARG A 79 -0.75 -5.26 -16.01
N GLN A 80 -0.43 -5.43 -14.75
CA GLN A 80 0.13 -6.65 -14.21
C GLN A 80 -0.99 -7.42 -13.52
N ASP A 81 -1.66 -8.29 -14.30
CA ASP A 81 -2.82 -9.03 -13.85
C ASP A 81 -2.47 -10.14 -12.86
N PHE A 82 -3.29 -10.29 -11.84
CA PHE A 82 -3.25 -11.40 -10.90
C PHE A 82 -4.66 -11.72 -10.39
N PHE A 83 -4.80 -12.79 -9.62
CA PHE A 83 -6.10 -13.25 -9.16
C PHE A 83 -6.12 -13.38 -7.65
N MET A 84 -7.30 -13.12 -7.10
CA MET A 84 -7.64 -13.35 -5.70
C MET A 84 -8.85 -14.26 -5.60
N TYR A 85 -8.97 -14.96 -4.50
CA TYR A 85 -10.13 -15.78 -4.16
C TYR A 85 -10.95 -15.05 -3.11
N GLN A 86 -12.22 -14.83 -3.40
CA GLN A 86 -13.19 -14.27 -2.46
C GLN A 86 -14.19 -15.35 -2.07
N ALA A 87 -14.32 -15.61 -0.78
CA ALA A 87 -15.28 -16.56 -0.23
C ALA A 87 -16.49 -15.83 0.34
N ASN A 88 -17.69 -16.25 -0.06
CA ASN A 88 -18.96 -15.82 0.52
C ASN A 88 -19.62 -17.01 1.19
N MET A 89 -19.85 -16.92 2.50
CA MET A 89 -20.52 -17.97 3.25
C MET A 89 -22.01 -18.00 2.89
N GLU A 90 -22.49 -19.16 2.44
CA GLU A 90 -23.92 -19.40 2.13
C GLU A 90 -24.65 -19.94 3.36
N SER A 91 -24.00 -20.82 4.11
CA SER A 91 -24.52 -21.37 5.36
C SER A 91 -23.42 -21.91 6.23
N ALA A 92 -23.66 -21.91 7.53
CA ALA A 92 -22.83 -22.61 8.52
C ALA A 92 -23.69 -23.23 9.59
N SER A 93 -23.24 -24.34 10.18
CA SER A 93 -23.82 -24.94 11.37
C SER A 93 -22.68 -25.41 12.26
N ILE A 94 -22.68 -24.97 13.50
CA ILE A 94 -21.64 -25.30 14.48
C ILE A 94 -22.29 -25.84 15.73
N THR A 95 -21.89 -27.02 16.11
CA THR A 95 -22.32 -27.68 17.36
C THR A 95 -21.09 -27.97 18.22
N ILE A 96 -21.11 -27.60 19.48
CA ILE A 96 -20.03 -27.87 20.46
C ILE A 96 -20.69 -28.52 21.70
N ASP A 97 -20.20 -29.68 22.07
CA ASP A 97 -20.67 -30.46 23.22
C ASP A 97 -22.22 -30.58 23.28
N GLY A 98 -22.82 -30.85 22.09
CA GLY A 98 -24.26 -31.03 21.91
C GLY A 98 -25.08 -29.73 21.86
N LYS A 99 -24.46 -28.56 21.88
CA LYS A 99 -25.15 -27.26 21.81
C LYS A 99 -24.89 -26.61 20.47
N ASN A 100 -25.95 -26.15 19.81
CA ASN A 100 -25.82 -25.29 18.63
C ASN A 100 -25.27 -23.90 19.03
N ILE A 101 -24.33 -23.40 18.27
CA ILE A 101 -23.75 -22.08 18.46
C ILE A 101 -24.50 -21.09 17.55
N ASP A 102 -24.87 -19.96 18.10
CA ASP A 102 -25.51 -18.85 17.36
C ASP A 102 -24.54 -18.19 16.42
N ASP A 103 -24.96 -17.91 15.17
CA ASP A 103 -24.13 -17.30 14.14
C ASP A 103 -23.56 -15.93 14.56
N SER A 104 -24.28 -15.20 15.44
CA SER A 104 -23.79 -13.92 15.99
C SER A 104 -22.56 -14.07 16.90
N LEU A 105 -22.23 -15.29 17.31
CA LEU A 105 -21.08 -15.63 18.16
C LEU A 105 -19.94 -16.29 17.37
N VAL A 106 -19.99 -16.24 16.03
CA VAL A 106 -19.05 -16.99 15.19
C VAL A 106 -18.43 -16.08 14.13
N ALA A 107 -17.14 -16.26 13.87
CA ALA A 107 -16.49 -15.74 12.66
C ALA A 107 -15.71 -16.87 11.98
N ILE A 108 -15.92 -17.02 10.66
CA ILE A 108 -15.39 -18.14 9.87
C ILE A 108 -14.51 -17.59 8.75
N PHE A 109 -13.32 -18.19 8.60
CA PHE A 109 -12.42 -17.96 7.49
C PHE A 109 -12.13 -19.29 6.80
N SER A 110 -12.74 -19.50 5.64
CA SER A 110 -12.57 -20.70 4.82
C SER A 110 -12.77 -20.36 3.35
N TYR A 111 -11.93 -20.93 2.49
CA TYR A 111 -11.99 -20.81 1.02
C TYR A 111 -12.34 -22.13 0.35
N GLN A 112 -12.83 -23.11 1.13
CA GLN A 112 -13.35 -24.38 0.64
C GLN A 112 -14.84 -24.23 0.34
N LEU A 113 -15.31 -24.88 -0.74
CA LEU A 113 -16.74 -24.87 -1.12
C LEU A 113 -17.61 -25.54 -0.06
N GLU A 114 -17.14 -26.64 0.46
CA GLU A 114 -17.82 -27.42 1.52
C GLU A 114 -16.79 -27.81 2.59
N VAL A 115 -17.18 -27.68 3.84
CA VAL A 115 -16.36 -28.05 5.00
C VAL A 115 -17.21 -28.91 5.93
N LEU A 116 -16.64 -30.02 6.36
CA LEU A 116 -17.12 -30.80 7.48
C LEU A 116 -15.94 -31.12 8.38
N LEU A 117 -15.91 -30.51 9.56
CA LEU A 117 -14.90 -30.75 10.59
C LEU A 117 -15.54 -31.24 11.87
N THR A 118 -14.94 -32.27 12.46
CA THR A 118 -15.33 -32.85 13.74
C THR A 118 -14.06 -33.06 14.57
N GLU A 119 -14.21 -33.49 15.82
CA GLU A 119 -13.10 -33.90 16.69
C GLU A 119 -12.25 -35.06 16.13
N LYS A 120 -12.74 -35.74 15.07
CA LYS A 120 -12.01 -36.81 14.37
C LYS A 120 -11.10 -36.34 13.27
N ASN A 121 -11.22 -35.08 12.88
CA ASN A 121 -10.36 -34.45 11.88
C ASN A 121 -9.11 -33.83 12.54
N ASP A 122 -8.11 -33.51 11.74
CA ASP A 122 -6.94 -32.74 12.19
C ASP A 122 -7.33 -31.26 12.38
N VAL A 123 -7.87 -30.96 13.56
CA VAL A 123 -8.29 -29.62 13.98
C VAL A 123 -7.61 -29.28 15.30
N GLU A 124 -6.84 -28.22 15.32
CA GLU A 124 -6.21 -27.72 16.55
C GLU A 124 -7.19 -26.78 17.27
N ILE A 125 -7.43 -27.06 18.58
CA ILE A 125 -8.24 -26.20 19.42
C ILE A 125 -7.34 -25.17 20.10
N VAL A 126 -7.60 -23.90 19.83
CA VAL A 126 -6.89 -22.75 20.44
C VAL A 126 -7.85 -22.00 21.34
N THR A 127 -7.38 -21.55 22.52
CA THR A 127 -8.20 -20.73 23.42
C THR A 127 -7.58 -19.35 23.58
N ILE A 128 -8.41 -18.31 23.47
CA ILE A 128 -8.06 -16.92 23.78
C ILE A 128 -8.78 -16.56 25.10
N LYS A 129 -8.00 -16.48 26.18
CA LYS A 129 -8.52 -16.28 27.54
C LYS A 129 -8.63 -14.80 27.88
N ALA A 130 -9.51 -14.48 28.84
CA ALA A 130 -9.57 -13.14 29.42
C ALA A 130 -8.19 -12.65 29.87
N GLY A 131 -7.87 -11.38 29.59
CA GLY A 131 -6.59 -10.76 29.92
C GLY A 131 -5.45 -11.01 28.92
N GLU A 132 -5.61 -11.90 27.94
CA GLU A 132 -4.66 -12.06 26.86
C GLU A 132 -4.79 -10.94 25.81
N SER A 133 -3.77 -10.73 24.97
CA SER A 133 -3.84 -9.82 23.83
C SER A 133 -4.68 -10.47 22.72
N PHE A 134 -5.95 -10.06 22.59
CA PHE A 134 -6.84 -10.57 21.56
C PHE A 134 -6.25 -10.36 20.15
N GLY A 135 -5.80 -9.15 19.83
CA GLY A 135 -5.28 -8.83 18.50
C GLY A 135 -4.10 -9.72 18.10
N GLN A 136 -3.15 -9.93 19.00
CA GLN A 136 -1.99 -10.79 18.75
C GLN A 136 -2.41 -12.25 18.51
N LYS A 137 -3.29 -12.81 19.37
CA LYS A 137 -3.77 -14.18 19.27
C LYS A 137 -4.66 -14.39 18.03
N PHE A 138 -5.51 -13.42 17.73
CA PHE A 138 -6.31 -13.42 16.52
C PHE A 138 -5.40 -13.50 15.28
N TYR A 139 -4.42 -12.61 15.17
CA TYR A 139 -3.52 -12.55 14.03
C TYR A 139 -2.72 -13.85 13.87
N GLN A 140 -2.19 -14.40 14.94
CA GLN A 140 -1.49 -15.70 14.93
C GLN A 140 -2.40 -16.83 14.42
N SER A 141 -3.66 -16.88 14.90
CA SER A 141 -4.63 -17.88 14.45
C SER A 141 -5.02 -17.68 13.00
N TYR A 142 -5.30 -16.42 12.60
CA TYR A 142 -5.70 -16.06 11.24
C TYR A 142 -4.63 -16.41 10.17
N GLN A 143 -3.36 -16.35 10.54
CA GLN A 143 -2.26 -16.74 9.65
C GLN A 143 -1.92 -18.24 9.66
N SER A 144 -2.59 -19.03 10.47
CA SER A 144 -2.35 -20.47 10.53
C SER A 144 -2.66 -21.15 9.20
N LYS A 145 -1.88 -22.16 8.88
CA LYS A 145 -2.14 -23.07 7.74
C LYS A 145 -2.89 -24.34 8.16
N LYS A 146 -3.23 -24.46 9.44
CA LYS A 146 -3.99 -25.61 10.00
C LYS A 146 -5.48 -25.28 10.10
N ASN A 147 -6.31 -26.32 10.19
CA ASN A 147 -7.69 -26.13 10.63
C ASN A 147 -7.69 -25.77 12.12
N LEU A 148 -8.35 -24.68 12.47
CA LEU A 148 -8.44 -24.22 13.86
C LEU A 148 -9.89 -24.06 14.30
N LEU A 149 -10.18 -24.52 15.51
CA LEU A 149 -11.33 -24.09 16.30
C LEU A 149 -10.81 -23.19 17.44
N VAL A 150 -11.07 -21.90 17.33
CA VAL A 150 -10.57 -20.87 18.26
C VAL A 150 -11.70 -20.49 19.22
N LEU A 151 -11.57 -20.88 20.48
CA LEU A 151 -12.52 -20.58 21.55
C LEU A 151 -12.13 -19.23 22.19
N VAL A 152 -13.02 -18.25 22.13
CA VAL A 152 -12.74 -16.88 22.55
C VAL A 152 -13.56 -16.53 23.80
N ASP A 153 -12.89 -15.98 24.81
CA ASP A 153 -13.54 -15.52 26.03
C ASP A 153 -14.57 -14.41 25.77
N THR A 154 -15.65 -14.39 26.54
CA THR A 154 -16.74 -13.42 26.42
C THR A 154 -16.31 -11.96 26.64
N SER A 155 -15.21 -11.72 27.35
CA SER A 155 -14.64 -10.37 27.55
C SER A 155 -14.29 -9.67 26.22
N PHE A 156 -14.06 -10.45 25.15
CA PHE A 156 -13.78 -9.93 23.81
C PHE A 156 -15.00 -9.82 22.90
N ARG A 157 -16.22 -9.86 23.43
CA ARG A 157 -17.47 -9.85 22.65
C ARG A 157 -17.62 -8.63 21.75
N LYS A 158 -17.02 -7.49 22.13
CA LYS A 158 -17.04 -6.27 21.33
C LYS A 158 -16.28 -6.40 20.00
N SER A 159 -15.31 -7.33 19.90
CA SER A 159 -14.54 -7.56 18.66
C SER A 159 -15.28 -8.36 17.59
N ILE A 160 -16.37 -9.04 17.94
CA ILE A 160 -17.05 -10.00 17.03
C ILE A 160 -17.43 -9.32 15.70
N LYS A 161 -18.12 -8.19 15.76
CA LYS A 161 -18.59 -7.48 14.56
C LYS A 161 -17.43 -7.12 13.65
N ASN A 162 -16.38 -6.56 14.20
CA ASN A 162 -15.18 -6.17 13.41
C ASN A 162 -14.55 -7.39 12.72
N ILE A 163 -14.50 -8.53 13.42
CA ILE A 163 -13.92 -9.76 12.84
C ILE A 163 -14.84 -10.38 11.79
N GLN A 164 -16.16 -10.33 11.99
CA GLN A 164 -17.14 -10.84 11.00
C GLN A 164 -17.11 -10.02 9.69
N HIS A 165 -16.80 -8.73 9.76
CA HIS A 165 -16.71 -7.82 8.61
C HIS A 165 -15.38 -7.88 7.84
N ILE A 166 -14.39 -8.64 8.32
CA ILE A 166 -13.14 -8.81 7.56
C ILE A 166 -13.47 -9.49 6.22
N ASP A 167 -13.05 -8.85 5.15
CA ASP A 167 -13.16 -9.38 3.80
C ASP A 167 -12.43 -10.73 3.69
N LYS A 168 -13.16 -11.76 3.25
CA LYS A 168 -12.60 -13.12 3.09
C LYS A 168 -11.95 -13.23 1.72
N ILE A 169 -10.78 -12.63 1.60
CA ILE A 169 -10.00 -12.56 0.36
C ILE A 169 -8.63 -13.19 0.59
N SER A 170 -8.18 -14.00 -0.35
CA SER A 170 -6.88 -14.68 -0.28
C SER A 170 -6.20 -14.70 -1.64
N ALA A 171 -4.87 -14.58 -1.65
CA ALA A 171 -4.06 -14.78 -2.86
C ALA A 171 -4.05 -16.25 -3.33
N GLU A 172 -4.35 -17.18 -2.44
CA GLU A 172 -4.41 -18.61 -2.71
C GLU A 172 -5.74 -19.16 -2.22
N GLN A 173 -6.27 -20.16 -2.90
CA GLN A 173 -7.43 -20.90 -2.39
C GLN A 173 -6.94 -21.80 -1.26
N ALA A 174 -6.91 -21.24 -0.04
CA ALA A 174 -6.45 -21.96 1.13
C ALA A 174 -7.36 -23.19 1.42
N THR A 175 -6.74 -24.27 1.83
CA THR A 175 -7.41 -25.55 2.14
C THR A 175 -7.71 -25.73 3.62
N ASN A 176 -7.26 -24.80 4.45
CA ASN A 176 -7.57 -24.80 5.89
C ASN A 176 -8.80 -23.94 6.19
N THR A 177 -9.40 -24.22 7.31
CA THR A 177 -10.56 -23.49 7.86
C THR A 177 -10.26 -23.04 9.26
N ILE A 178 -10.56 -21.78 9.58
CA ILE A 178 -10.39 -21.20 10.91
C ILE A 178 -11.75 -20.70 11.38
N VAL A 179 -12.20 -21.21 12.52
CA VAL A 179 -13.50 -20.87 13.11
C VAL A 179 -13.26 -20.28 14.50
N PHE A 180 -13.67 -19.04 14.70
CA PHE A 180 -13.68 -18.39 16.01
C PHE A 180 -15.07 -18.49 16.61
N VAL A 181 -15.16 -18.92 17.87
CA VAL A 181 -16.40 -19.05 18.63
C VAL A 181 -16.27 -18.31 19.95
N TRP A 182 -17.15 -17.34 20.18
CA TRP A 182 -17.17 -16.58 21.44
C TRP A 182 -18.12 -17.20 22.45
N GLY A 183 -17.64 -17.36 23.68
CA GLY A 183 -18.42 -17.83 24.82
C GLY A 183 -18.27 -19.30 25.14
N SER A 184 -17.58 -20.08 24.32
CA SER A 184 -17.19 -21.44 24.63
C SER A 184 -15.79 -21.48 25.24
N THR A 185 -15.60 -22.22 26.33
CA THR A 185 -14.32 -22.34 27.04
C THR A 185 -13.64 -23.67 26.83
N SER A 186 -14.39 -24.66 26.31
CA SER A 186 -13.93 -26.01 25.96
C SER A 186 -14.73 -26.55 24.78
N ALA A 187 -14.15 -27.50 24.07
CA ALA A 187 -14.82 -28.26 23.02
C ALA A 187 -14.25 -29.67 23.04
N THR A 188 -15.07 -30.64 23.44
CA THR A 188 -14.69 -32.08 23.48
C THR A 188 -15.22 -32.80 22.25
N ILE A 189 -16.47 -32.55 21.91
CA ILE A 189 -17.14 -33.08 20.72
C ILE A 189 -17.64 -31.86 19.94
N PHE A 190 -17.31 -31.76 18.66
CA PHE A 190 -17.83 -30.69 17.83
C PHE A 190 -18.13 -31.15 16.40
N SER A 191 -19.03 -30.43 15.76
CA SER A 191 -19.31 -30.58 14.34
C SER A 191 -19.43 -29.19 13.73
N ILE A 192 -18.68 -28.95 12.68
CA ILE A 192 -18.64 -27.69 11.92
C ILE A 192 -18.93 -28.02 10.48
N THR A 193 -20.08 -27.57 9.98
CA THR A 193 -20.44 -27.68 8.57
C THR A 193 -20.52 -26.27 7.98
N ILE A 194 -19.85 -26.05 6.86
CA ILE A 194 -19.84 -24.74 6.18
C ILE A 194 -20.06 -24.98 4.70
N LYS A 195 -20.82 -24.11 4.07
CA LYS A 195 -20.99 -24.03 2.64
C LYS A 195 -20.66 -22.61 2.17
N ASN A 196 -19.75 -22.50 1.21
CA ASN A 196 -19.32 -21.24 0.62
C ASN A 196 -19.52 -21.26 -0.89
N SER A 197 -19.76 -20.09 -1.46
CA SER A 197 -19.37 -19.82 -2.85
C SER A 197 -17.99 -19.16 -2.87
N VAL A 198 -17.13 -19.61 -3.77
CA VAL A 198 -15.76 -19.07 -3.91
C VAL A 198 -15.59 -18.54 -5.33
N GLN A 199 -15.30 -17.25 -5.43
CA GLN A 199 -15.10 -16.58 -6.71
C GLN A 199 -13.62 -16.26 -6.90
N LYS A 200 -13.10 -16.52 -8.09
CA LYS A 200 -11.79 -16.07 -8.54
C LYS A 200 -11.97 -14.72 -9.21
N LYS A 201 -11.41 -13.67 -8.65
CA LYS A 201 -11.51 -12.29 -9.13
C LYS A 201 -10.18 -11.78 -9.63
N ALA A 202 -10.19 -11.14 -10.80
CA ALA A 202 -9.00 -10.51 -11.36
C ALA A 202 -8.75 -9.15 -10.69
N LEU A 203 -7.47 -8.84 -10.54
CA LEU A 203 -6.94 -7.54 -10.10
C LEU A 203 -5.71 -7.21 -10.94
N ASN A 204 -5.31 -5.96 -10.96
CA ASN A 204 -4.07 -5.58 -11.63
C ASN A 204 -3.35 -4.45 -10.90
N ASN A 205 -2.03 -4.56 -10.81
CA ASN A 205 -1.18 -3.39 -10.61
C ASN A 205 -1.00 -2.69 -11.95
N VAL A 206 -0.70 -1.40 -11.95
CA VAL A 206 -0.34 -0.69 -13.19
C VAL A 206 1.14 -0.36 -13.14
N VAL A 207 1.92 -0.90 -14.09
CA VAL A 207 3.39 -0.88 -14.05
C VAL A 207 3.96 -0.34 -15.34
N GLY A 208 4.77 0.71 -15.25
CA GLY A 208 5.49 1.32 -16.37
C GLY A 208 6.99 1.33 -16.13
N ILE A 209 7.77 1.18 -17.21
CA ILE A 209 9.22 1.04 -17.16
C ILE A 209 9.91 2.17 -17.92
N LEU A 210 10.93 2.74 -17.34
CA LEU A 210 11.93 3.57 -18.01
C LEU A 210 13.27 2.84 -17.97
N PRO A 211 13.70 2.20 -19.07
CA PRO A 211 14.93 1.41 -19.10
C PRO A 211 16.18 2.21 -18.74
N GLY A 212 17.06 1.58 -18.00
CA GLY A 212 18.37 2.12 -17.66
C GLY A 212 19.33 2.09 -18.84
N LYS A 213 20.23 3.06 -18.92
CA LYS A 213 21.20 3.19 -20.03
C LYS A 213 22.39 2.25 -19.87
N SER A 214 23.04 2.26 -18.71
CA SER A 214 24.24 1.47 -18.44
C SER A 214 24.04 0.37 -17.40
N LYS A 215 22.97 0.47 -16.61
CA LYS A 215 22.63 -0.47 -15.52
C LYS A 215 21.18 -0.95 -15.64
N PRO A 216 20.81 -1.58 -16.77
CA PRO A 216 19.41 -1.96 -17.05
C PRO A 216 18.86 -3.04 -16.10
N ASP A 217 19.74 -3.81 -15.44
CA ASP A 217 19.39 -4.88 -14.50
C ASP A 217 19.31 -4.41 -13.04
N GLU A 218 19.59 -3.14 -12.75
CA GLU A 218 19.45 -2.53 -11.43
C GLU A 218 18.16 -1.67 -11.42
N TYR A 219 17.27 -1.94 -10.46
CA TYR A 219 15.93 -1.33 -10.43
C TYR A 219 15.78 -0.31 -9.31
N VAL A 220 15.23 0.85 -9.65
CA VAL A 220 14.73 1.86 -8.70
C VAL A 220 13.23 1.94 -8.88
N ILE A 221 12.46 1.78 -7.80
CA ILE A 221 11.00 1.71 -7.85
C ILE A 221 10.41 2.97 -7.23
N PHE A 222 9.42 3.57 -7.91
CA PHE A 222 8.51 4.57 -7.34
C PHE A 222 7.12 3.97 -7.32
N SER A 223 6.48 3.99 -6.15
CA SER A 223 5.17 3.38 -5.95
C SER A 223 4.24 4.22 -5.08
N GLY A 224 2.98 3.94 -5.19
CA GLY A 224 1.87 4.34 -4.35
C GLY A 224 0.72 3.38 -4.62
N HIS A 225 -0.37 3.41 -3.84
CA HIS A 225 -1.54 2.58 -4.13
C HIS A 225 -2.67 3.41 -4.73
N TYR A 226 -3.53 2.77 -5.52
CA TYR A 226 -4.59 3.47 -6.22
C TYR A 226 -6.00 3.01 -5.83
N ASP A 227 -6.11 2.01 -4.96
CA ASP A 227 -7.38 1.62 -4.33
C ASP A 227 -7.64 2.43 -3.06
N HIS A 228 -8.91 2.43 -2.62
CA HIS A 228 -9.34 2.98 -1.34
C HIS A 228 -10.65 2.30 -0.89
N LEU A 229 -11.36 2.87 0.07
CA LEU A 229 -12.46 2.21 0.79
C LEU A 229 -13.78 2.11 0.00
N GLY A 230 -13.95 2.92 -1.04
CA GLY A 230 -15.12 2.84 -1.90
C GLY A 230 -16.31 3.68 -1.44
N VAL A 231 -17.52 3.16 -1.65
CA VAL A 231 -18.75 3.78 -1.18
C VAL A 231 -19.16 3.16 0.15
N GLY A 232 -19.40 3.99 1.15
CA GLY A 232 -19.78 3.56 2.49
C GLY A 232 -21.10 2.81 2.50
N SER A 233 -21.12 1.63 3.11
CA SER A 233 -22.29 0.83 3.36
C SER A 233 -22.16 0.13 4.71
N PRO A 234 -23.15 0.27 5.60
CA PRO A 234 -23.16 -0.46 6.87
C PRO A 234 -23.13 -1.97 6.69
N ALA A 235 -23.73 -2.47 5.59
CA ALA A 235 -23.75 -3.90 5.28
C ALA A 235 -22.35 -4.42 4.88
N GLU A 236 -21.47 -3.54 4.41
CA GLU A 236 -20.09 -3.85 4.02
C GLU A 236 -19.08 -3.44 5.08
N GLY A 237 -19.54 -2.97 6.24
CA GLY A 237 -18.67 -2.55 7.34
C GLY A 237 -17.96 -1.21 7.14
N VAL A 238 -18.27 -0.50 6.06
CA VAL A 238 -17.74 0.85 5.78
C VAL A 238 -18.75 1.89 6.24
N PRO A 239 -18.48 2.69 7.29
CA PRO A 239 -19.42 3.68 7.79
C PRO A 239 -19.65 4.77 6.75
N HIS A 240 -20.83 5.39 6.77
CA HIS A 240 -21.18 6.55 5.94
C HIS A 240 -21.86 7.61 6.78
N THR A 241 -21.88 8.85 6.28
CA THR A 241 -22.66 9.94 6.85
C THR A 241 -24.01 10.09 6.12
N ALA A 242 -24.91 10.88 6.67
CA ALA A 242 -26.19 11.18 6.02
C ALA A 242 -26.03 12.02 4.73
N THR A 243 -24.90 12.72 4.57
CA THR A 243 -24.64 13.67 3.48
C THR A 243 -23.57 13.19 2.52
N ASP A 244 -22.70 12.27 2.93
CA ASP A 244 -21.62 11.76 2.12
C ASP A 244 -21.33 10.28 2.45
N SER A 245 -21.22 9.50 1.40
CA SER A 245 -20.93 8.06 1.48
C SER A 245 -19.76 7.62 0.61
N ILE A 246 -19.12 8.54 -0.12
CA ILE A 246 -18.01 8.23 -1.00
C ILE A 246 -16.71 8.53 -0.25
N TYR A 247 -15.85 7.52 -0.14
CA TYR A 247 -14.52 7.65 0.43
C TYR A 247 -13.57 7.94 -0.71
N ASN A 248 -13.46 9.22 -1.09
CA ASN A 248 -12.70 9.65 -2.26
C ASN A 248 -11.20 9.38 -2.13
N GLY A 249 -10.66 9.30 -0.90
CA GLY A 249 -9.27 8.93 -0.64
C GLY A 249 -8.32 9.84 -1.41
N ALA A 250 -8.51 11.16 -1.28
CA ALA A 250 -7.69 12.12 -2.00
C ALA A 250 -6.25 12.11 -1.46
N ASN A 251 -6.09 12.13 -0.14
CA ASN A 251 -4.79 11.97 0.49
C ASN A 251 -4.34 10.51 0.50
N ASP A 252 -5.27 9.58 0.74
CA ASP A 252 -5.05 8.13 0.88
C ASP A 252 -5.65 7.34 -0.31
N ASP A 253 -4.93 6.98 -1.37
CA ASP A 253 -3.58 7.40 -1.73
C ASP A 253 -3.58 7.90 -3.19
N ALA A 254 -4.63 8.68 -3.56
CA ALA A 254 -4.58 9.37 -4.85
C ALA A 254 -3.36 10.31 -4.92
N ALA A 255 -2.94 10.89 -3.77
CA ALA A 255 -1.78 11.76 -3.67
C ALA A 255 -0.47 11.04 -4.01
N GLY A 256 -0.24 9.83 -3.49
CA GLY A 256 0.95 9.04 -3.84
C GLY A 256 0.91 8.53 -5.28
N THR A 257 -0.26 8.06 -5.74
CA THR A 257 -0.46 7.68 -7.16
C THR A 257 -0.20 8.87 -8.10
N THR A 258 -0.66 10.08 -7.74
CA THR A 258 -0.36 11.33 -8.47
C THR A 258 1.15 11.59 -8.51
N ALA A 259 1.85 11.40 -7.39
CA ALA A 259 3.30 11.56 -7.34
C ALA A 259 4.02 10.59 -8.28
N VAL A 260 3.63 9.33 -8.31
CA VAL A 260 4.20 8.32 -9.24
C VAL A 260 4.07 8.77 -10.69
N LEU A 261 2.88 9.24 -11.10
CA LEU A 261 2.63 9.74 -12.46
C LEU A 261 3.47 10.98 -12.80
N MET A 262 3.59 11.92 -11.86
CA MET A 262 4.38 13.14 -12.04
C MET A 262 5.88 12.84 -12.12
N LEU A 263 6.39 11.95 -11.28
CA LEU A 263 7.78 11.48 -11.31
C LEU A 263 8.08 10.76 -12.63
N ALA A 264 7.16 9.91 -13.10
CA ALA A 264 7.28 9.22 -14.38
C ALA A 264 7.40 10.22 -15.54
N LYS A 265 6.52 11.23 -15.58
CA LYS A 265 6.53 12.29 -16.60
C LYS A 265 7.84 13.07 -16.60
N TYR A 266 8.30 13.46 -15.40
CA TYR A 266 9.55 14.24 -15.26
C TYR A 266 10.78 13.41 -15.63
N LEU A 267 10.95 12.22 -15.05
CA LEU A 267 12.14 11.39 -15.25
C LEU A 267 12.21 10.85 -16.69
N LYS A 268 11.08 10.56 -17.33
CA LYS A 268 11.03 10.24 -18.77
C LYS A 268 11.51 11.41 -19.62
N LYS A 269 11.10 12.65 -19.31
CA LYS A 269 11.54 13.86 -20.02
C LYS A 269 13.01 14.14 -19.79
N LEU A 270 13.50 13.95 -18.57
CA LEU A 270 14.90 14.15 -18.20
C LEU A 270 15.80 13.12 -18.87
N ASN A 271 15.35 11.88 -18.95
CA ASN A 271 16.00 10.76 -19.64
C ASN A 271 17.51 10.64 -19.36
N ASN A 272 17.89 10.71 -18.09
CA ASN A 272 19.29 10.64 -17.62
C ASN A 272 19.56 9.51 -16.63
N ASN A 273 18.64 8.54 -16.54
CA ASN A 273 18.75 7.39 -15.65
C ASN A 273 19.74 6.34 -16.19
N GLU A 274 20.68 5.93 -15.36
CA GLU A 274 21.58 4.81 -15.65
C GLU A 274 20.94 3.47 -15.23
N ARG A 275 20.17 3.46 -14.13
CA ARG A 275 19.37 2.36 -13.64
C ARG A 275 17.98 2.35 -14.26
N THR A 276 17.41 1.19 -14.42
CA THR A 276 16.00 1.07 -14.83
C THR A 276 15.10 1.57 -13.70
N ILE A 277 14.13 2.44 -14.08
CA ILE A 277 13.14 2.94 -13.16
C ILE A 277 11.82 2.21 -13.42
N ILE A 278 11.22 1.68 -12.37
CA ILE A 278 9.89 1.07 -12.38
C ILE A 278 8.94 2.04 -11.67
N PHE A 279 7.89 2.44 -12.38
CA PHE A 279 6.77 3.19 -11.82
C PHE A 279 5.62 2.22 -11.66
N THR A 280 5.13 2.05 -10.45
CA THR A 280 4.04 1.10 -10.19
C THR A 280 3.01 1.71 -9.27
N THR A 281 1.74 1.46 -9.56
CA THR A 281 0.65 1.73 -8.63
C THR A 281 0.01 0.41 -8.25
N PHE A 282 -0.11 0.18 -6.96
CA PHE A 282 -0.60 -1.06 -6.41
C PHE A 282 -2.10 -1.04 -6.17
N VAL A 283 -2.72 -2.22 -6.26
CA VAL A 283 -4.12 -2.45 -5.92
C VAL A 283 -4.21 -3.31 -4.67
N ALA A 284 -5.31 -3.17 -3.95
CA ALA A 284 -5.60 -3.94 -2.74
C ALA A 284 -4.56 -3.74 -1.62
N GLU A 285 -4.06 -2.51 -1.46
CA GLU A 285 -3.31 -2.09 -0.30
C GLU A 285 -4.20 -2.14 0.92
N GLU A 286 -5.39 -1.54 0.86
CA GLU A 286 -6.42 -1.46 1.90
C GLU A 286 -6.94 -2.84 2.36
N LEU A 287 -6.76 -3.85 1.55
CA LEU A 287 -7.10 -5.23 1.86
C LEU A 287 -5.90 -6.03 2.42
N GLY A 288 -4.75 -5.37 2.61
CA GLY A 288 -3.53 -5.95 3.18
C GLY A 288 -2.37 -6.12 2.19
N GLY A 289 -2.24 -5.22 1.22
CA GLY A 289 -1.07 -5.14 0.34
C GLY A 289 -0.95 -6.30 -0.65
N PHE A 290 -2.05 -6.77 -1.23
CA PHE A 290 -1.99 -7.93 -2.15
C PHE A 290 -1.28 -7.61 -3.45
N GLY A 291 -1.45 -6.40 -3.99
CA GLY A 291 -0.77 -5.95 -5.20
C GLY A 291 0.74 -5.92 -5.04
N SER A 292 1.24 -5.29 -4.00
CA SER A 292 2.67 -5.21 -3.72
C SER A 292 3.28 -6.56 -3.35
N LYS A 293 2.54 -7.44 -2.65
CA LYS A 293 2.95 -8.82 -2.39
C LYS A 293 3.08 -9.64 -3.67
N TYR A 294 2.15 -9.47 -4.62
CA TYR A 294 2.24 -10.13 -5.92
C TYR A 294 3.43 -9.61 -6.73
N PHE A 295 3.58 -8.28 -6.81
CA PHE A 295 4.66 -7.62 -7.53
C PHE A 295 6.04 -8.02 -7.01
N SER A 296 6.22 -8.02 -5.68
CA SER A 296 7.51 -8.36 -5.05
C SER A 296 7.99 -9.78 -5.40
N LYS A 297 7.07 -10.72 -5.57
CA LYS A 297 7.37 -12.10 -5.99
C LYS A 297 7.86 -12.21 -7.44
N GLN A 298 7.65 -11.18 -8.27
CA GLN A 298 8.08 -11.16 -9.67
C GLN A 298 9.48 -10.57 -9.86
N LEU A 299 10.10 -10.10 -8.79
CA LEU A 299 11.41 -9.46 -8.80
C LEU A 299 12.47 -10.33 -8.14
N VAL A 300 13.71 -10.12 -8.55
CA VAL A 300 14.89 -10.59 -7.84
C VAL A 300 15.30 -9.48 -6.87
N PRO A 301 15.15 -9.67 -5.54
CA PRO A 301 15.34 -8.57 -4.57
C PRO A 301 16.72 -7.93 -4.62
N GLU A 302 17.75 -8.69 -4.97
CA GLU A 302 19.14 -8.21 -5.09
C GLU A 302 19.31 -7.20 -6.22
N LYS A 303 18.48 -7.27 -7.26
CA LYS A 303 18.47 -6.31 -8.37
C LYS A 303 17.69 -5.04 -8.04
N VAL A 304 16.88 -5.02 -6.99
CA VAL A 304 16.16 -3.83 -6.53
C VAL A 304 17.06 -3.01 -5.61
N ILE A 305 17.47 -1.86 -6.10
CA ILE A 305 18.43 -0.96 -5.43
C ILE A 305 17.74 -0.11 -4.39
N ALA A 306 16.54 0.41 -4.71
CA ALA A 306 15.73 1.20 -3.79
C ALA A 306 14.26 1.17 -4.21
N MET A 307 13.37 1.32 -3.23
CA MET A 307 11.94 1.56 -3.46
C MET A 307 11.51 2.80 -2.68
N PHE A 308 10.96 3.76 -3.39
CA PHE A 308 10.32 4.96 -2.89
C PHE A 308 8.81 4.72 -2.93
N ASN A 309 8.24 4.28 -1.84
CA ASN A 309 6.79 4.25 -1.69
C ASN A 309 6.33 5.65 -1.26
N ILE A 310 5.26 6.13 -1.84
CA ILE A 310 4.78 7.50 -1.60
C ILE A 310 3.33 7.36 -1.18
N GLU A 311 3.01 7.88 0.00
CA GLU A 311 1.69 7.70 0.61
C GLU A 311 1.31 8.91 1.44
N MET A 312 0.09 9.42 1.24
CA MET A 312 -0.50 10.49 2.02
C MET A 312 0.40 11.73 2.10
N ILE A 313 0.69 12.34 0.96
CA ILE A 313 1.54 13.54 0.84
C ILE A 313 0.75 14.82 0.54
N GLY A 314 -0.58 14.78 0.66
CA GLY A 314 -1.47 15.89 0.31
C GLY A 314 -1.51 17.01 1.34
N THR A 315 -1.10 16.76 2.58
CA THR A 315 -1.14 17.72 3.68
C THR A 315 0.24 18.13 4.17
N GLU A 316 0.31 19.12 5.05
CA GLU A 316 1.58 19.50 5.68
C GLU A 316 2.03 18.44 6.69
N SER A 317 3.33 18.14 6.71
CA SER A 317 3.91 17.28 7.74
C SER A 317 3.88 17.93 9.12
N LYS A 318 4.30 17.17 10.14
CA LYS A 318 4.48 17.68 11.52
C LYS A 318 5.33 18.94 11.59
N TRP A 319 6.26 19.13 10.66
CA TRP A 319 7.16 20.28 10.62
C TRP A 319 6.70 21.37 9.64
N GLY A 320 5.49 21.25 9.10
CA GLY A 320 4.92 22.21 8.15
C GLY A 320 5.31 21.91 6.69
N ARG A 321 5.18 22.94 5.85
CA ARG A 321 5.49 22.86 4.42
C ARG A 321 6.98 22.60 4.17
N ASN A 322 7.30 22.12 2.96
CA ASN A 322 8.67 21.79 2.54
C ASN A 322 9.34 20.73 3.42
N SER A 323 8.57 19.80 3.91
CA SER A 323 9.08 18.68 4.69
C SER A 323 8.21 17.44 4.51
N ALA A 324 8.82 16.27 4.68
CA ALA A 324 8.18 14.98 4.76
C ALA A 324 8.98 14.07 5.69
N TYR A 325 8.44 12.94 6.06
CA TYR A 325 9.19 11.93 6.79
C TYR A 325 9.34 10.64 5.99
N ILE A 326 10.33 9.85 6.39
CA ILE A 326 10.66 8.56 5.79
C ILE A 326 10.47 7.50 6.87
N THR A 327 9.60 6.51 6.62
CA THR A 327 9.37 5.42 7.56
C THR A 327 10.58 4.49 7.60
N GLY A 328 10.97 4.03 8.80
CA GLY A 328 12.15 3.17 8.97
C GLY A 328 13.45 3.85 8.55
N PHE A 329 13.58 5.16 8.71
CA PHE A 329 14.74 5.97 8.33
C PHE A 329 16.07 5.35 8.79
N GLU A 330 16.08 4.76 9.97
CA GLU A 330 17.23 4.12 10.61
C GLU A 330 17.59 2.74 10.05
N LYS A 331 16.75 2.16 9.18
CA LYS A 331 16.93 0.79 8.68
C LYS A 331 17.83 0.69 7.45
N SER A 332 18.12 1.82 6.81
CA SER A 332 19.12 1.94 5.75
C SER A 332 19.65 3.38 5.70
N ASN A 333 20.72 3.63 4.97
CA ASN A 333 21.22 4.99 4.76
C ASN A 333 20.53 5.74 3.61
N MET A 334 19.39 5.23 3.12
CA MET A 334 18.67 5.86 2.02
C MET A 334 18.23 7.29 2.37
N GLY A 335 17.64 7.50 3.55
CA GLY A 335 17.21 8.83 4.01
C GLY A 335 18.35 9.85 4.07
N GLU A 336 19.54 9.43 4.51
CA GLU A 336 20.75 10.28 4.55
C GLU A 336 21.19 10.67 3.13
N ILE A 337 21.17 9.73 2.19
CA ILE A 337 21.50 9.99 0.76
C ILE A 337 20.53 11.03 0.19
N LEU A 338 19.21 10.85 0.43
CA LEU A 338 18.20 11.78 -0.05
C LEU A 338 18.39 13.17 0.53
N GLN A 339 18.65 13.29 1.81
CA GLN A 339 18.87 14.57 2.47
C GLN A 339 20.18 15.24 1.99
N GLN A 340 21.22 14.47 1.73
CA GLN A 340 22.48 14.99 1.17
C GLN A 340 22.27 15.57 -0.23
N ASN A 341 21.44 14.93 -1.06
CA ASN A 341 21.12 15.42 -2.41
C ASN A 341 20.26 16.70 -2.40
N LEU A 342 19.58 16.99 -1.30
CA LEU A 342 18.79 18.22 -1.09
C LEU A 342 19.59 19.33 -0.40
N LYS A 343 20.88 19.16 -0.16
CA LYS A 343 21.69 20.16 0.51
C LYS A 343 21.65 21.50 -0.22
N GLY A 344 21.24 22.55 0.48
CA GLY A 344 21.06 23.90 -0.08
C GLY A 344 19.65 24.17 -0.60
N SER A 345 18.75 23.21 -0.58
CA SER A 345 17.31 23.42 -0.77
C SER A 345 16.62 23.81 0.54
N SER A 346 15.37 24.27 0.44
CA SER A 346 14.51 24.51 1.62
C SER A 346 13.79 23.28 2.11
N PHE A 347 13.96 22.12 1.48
CA PHE A 347 13.21 20.91 1.81
C PHE A 347 14.00 19.98 2.73
N THR A 348 13.30 19.37 3.69
CA THR A 348 13.91 18.43 4.65
C THR A 348 13.10 17.14 4.75
N PHE A 349 13.80 16.00 4.63
CA PHE A 349 13.29 14.69 5.05
C PHE A 349 13.68 14.41 6.50
N TYR A 350 12.70 14.01 7.29
CA TYR A 350 12.86 13.63 8.68
C TYR A 350 12.68 12.12 8.86
N ALA A 351 13.14 11.59 9.96
CA ALA A 351 12.72 10.26 10.41
C ALA A 351 11.24 10.27 10.81
N ASP A 352 10.59 9.10 10.72
CA ASP A 352 9.19 8.90 11.14
C ASP A 352 9.01 9.35 12.61
N PRO A 353 8.13 10.34 12.87
CA PRO A 353 7.92 10.87 14.21
C PRO A 353 6.87 10.08 15.02
N TYR A 354 6.35 8.96 14.50
CA TYR A 354 5.25 8.17 15.05
C TYR A 354 5.66 6.69 15.29
N PRO A 355 6.71 6.42 16.10
CA PRO A 355 7.26 5.07 16.25
C PRO A 355 6.23 4.06 16.79
N GLU A 356 5.28 4.52 17.60
CA GLU A 356 4.19 3.69 18.15
C GLU A 356 3.23 3.19 17.06
N GLN A 357 3.11 3.93 15.96
CA GLN A 357 2.24 3.56 14.84
C GLN A 357 2.85 2.49 13.94
N GLN A 358 4.18 2.26 14.05
CA GLN A 358 4.91 1.27 13.26
C GLN A 358 4.69 1.41 11.74
N LEU A 359 4.66 2.62 11.21
CA LEU A 359 4.26 2.96 9.85
C LEU A 359 5.10 2.25 8.78
N PHE A 360 6.36 1.92 9.08
CA PHE A 360 7.24 1.17 8.18
C PHE A 360 6.64 -0.17 7.73
N TYR A 361 5.75 -0.78 8.51
CA TYR A 361 5.14 -2.08 8.23
C TYR A 361 3.72 -1.99 7.68
N ARG A 362 3.17 -0.78 7.53
CA ARG A 362 1.76 -0.57 7.24
C ARG A 362 1.45 -0.19 5.80
N SER A 363 2.47 -0.12 4.92
CA SER A 363 2.28 0.20 3.51
C SER A 363 3.09 -0.74 2.62
N ASP A 364 2.97 -0.56 1.31
CA ASP A 364 3.49 -1.43 0.25
C ASP A 364 5.01 -1.62 0.27
N ASN A 365 5.77 -0.66 0.83
CA ASN A 365 7.22 -0.79 1.02
C ASN A 365 7.59 -2.03 1.83
N ALA A 366 6.73 -2.44 2.77
CA ALA A 366 7.03 -3.53 3.70
C ALA A 366 7.31 -4.86 3.00
N THR A 367 6.71 -5.10 1.84
CA THR A 367 6.87 -6.35 1.08
C THR A 367 8.30 -6.54 0.58
N LEU A 368 8.89 -5.52 -0.02
CA LEU A 368 10.29 -5.56 -0.47
C LEU A 368 11.28 -5.34 0.67
N ALA A 369 10.93 -4.54 1.69
CA ALA A 369 11.77 -4.38 2.86
C ALA A 369 12.03 -5.70 3.59
N ARG A 370 11.02 -6.57 3.73
CA ARG A 370 11.16 -7.92 4.30
C ARG A 370 12.07 -8.84 3.48
N LEU A 371 12.35 -8.49 2.22
CA LEU A 371 13.31 -9.16 1.35
C LEU A 371 14.70 -8.47 1.37
N GLY A 372 14.91 -7.53 2.29
CA GLY A 372 16.16 -6.80 2.47
C GLY A 372 16.38 -5.63 1.53
N VAL A 373 15.38 -5.22 0.74
CA VAL A 373 15.46 -4.04 -0.12
C VAL A 373 15.38 -2.77 0.74
N PRO A 374 16.17 -1.71 0.48
CA PRO A 374 15.95 -0.39 1.07
C PRO A 374 14.68 0.21 0.47
N ALA A 375 13.55 -0.19 1.04
CA ALA A 375 12.20 0.17 0.63
C ALA A 375 11.54 0.94 1.77
N HIS A 376 11.22 2.21 1.53
CA HIS A 376 10.71 3.13 2.54
C HIS A 376 9.53 3.91 2.01
N THR A 377 8.59 4.25 2.90
CA THR A 377 7.49 5.16 2.58
C THR A 377 7.87 6.59 2.91
N ILE A 378 7.58 7.49 1.98
CA ILE A 378 7.64 8.95 2.17
C ILE A 378 6.21 9.44 2.38
N SER A 379 5.97 10.11 3.49
CA SER A 379 4.64 10.61 3.86
C SER A 379 4.71 11.95 4.59
N THR A 380 3.57 12.64 4.67
CA THR A 380 3.38 13.85 5.48
C THR A 380 2.28 13.68 6.52
N SER A 381 1.53 12.59 6.49
CA SER A 381 0.38 12.37 7.36
C SER A 381 0.72 12.49 8.85
N LYS A 382 -0.13 13.20 9.59
CA LYS A 382 -0.01 13.40 11.04
C LYS A 382 -0.77 12.29 11.77
N MET A 383 -0.24 11.07 11.75
CA MET A 383 -0.89 9.84 12.23
C MET A 383 -1.34 9.84 13.69
N ASP A 384 -0.93 10.81 14.49
CA ASP A 384 -1.44 11.07 15.83
C ASP A 384 -2.71 11.94 15.83
N ASN A 385 -2.97 12.67 14.73
CA ASN A 385 -4.13 13.53 14.58
C ASN A 385 -4.43 13.79 13.08
N GLU A 386 -4.73 12.74 12.31
CA GLU A 386 -5.14 12.84 10.91
C GLU A 386 -6.67 12.75 10.82
N PRO A 387 -7.37 13.88 10.75
CA PRO A 387 -8.83 13.91 10.94
C PRO A 387 -9.59 13.26 9.79
N ASN A 388 -9.00 13.20 8.61
CA ASN A 388 -9.65 12.69 7.40
C ASN A 388 -9.27 11.25 7.06
N TYR A 389 -8.31 10.65 7.77
CA TYR A 389 -7.86 9.28 7.50
C TYR A 389 -9.01 8.28 7.62
N HIS A 390 -9.26 7.54 6.55
CA HIS A 390 -10.35 6.57 6.42
C HIS A 390 -11.74 7.15 6.72
N THR A 391 -11.97 8.39 6.26
CA THR A 391 -13.28 9.05 6.34
C THR A 391 -13.71 9.60 4.98
N ALA A 392 -15.01 9.86 4.79
CA ALA A 392 -15.52 10.54 3.60
C ALA A 392 -15.01 11.99 3.48
N GLY A 393 -14.39 12.54 4.53
CA GLY A 393 -13.77 13.88 4.50
C GLY A 393 -12.40 13.93 3.84
N ASP A 394 -11.84 12.79 3.39
CA ASP A 394 -10.58 12.77 2.63
C ASP A 394 -10.82 13.19 1.18
N GLU A 395 -10.97 14.50 1.02
CA GLU A 395 -11.37 15.17 -0.19
C GLU A 395 -10.25 16.05 -0.77
N ILE A 396 -10.26 16.24 -2.09
CA ILE A 396 -9.27 17.09 -2.78
C ILE A 396 -9.21 18.51 -2.20
N GLY A 397 -10.33 19.01 -1.67
CA GLY A 397 -10.41 20.34 -1.04
C GLY A 397 -9.58 20.49 0.24
N THR A 398 -9.16 19.40 0.85
CA THR A 398 -8.32 19.38 2.06
C THR A 398 -6.83 19.38 1.75
N LEU A 399 -6.43 19.22 0.47
CA LEU A 399 -5.05 19.05 0.06
C LEU A 399 -4.37 20.37 -0.33
N ASP A 400 -3.06 20.46 -0.10
CA ASP A 400 -2.19 21.56 -0.52
C ASP A 400 -1.39 21.16 -1.78
N MET A 401 -1.91 21.51 -2.97
CA MET A 401 -1.30 21.16 -4.26
C MET A 401 0.08 21.75 -4.46
N ASP A 402 0.35 22.93 -3.91
CA ASP A 402 1.68 23.55 -3.99
C ASP A 402 2.69 22.79 -3.15
N ASN A 403 2.31 22.38 -1.95
CA ASN A 403 3.14 21.56 -1.08
C ASN A 403 3.37 20.16 -1.67
N MET A 404 2.33 19.52 -2.22
CA MET A 404 2.47 18.25 -2.94
C MET A 404 3.48 18.38 -4.10
N ALA A 405 3.36 19.43 -4.92
CA ALA A 405 4.32 19.66 -5.99
C ALA A 405 5.75 19.85 -5.47
N ALA A 406 5.94 20.54 -4.34
CA ALA A 406 7.24 20.72 -3.71
C ALA A 406 7.81 19.39 -3.19
N ILE A 407 6.99 18.53 -2.58
CA ILE A 407 7.37 17.20 -2.10
C ILE A 407 7.80 16.32 -3.30
N ILE A 408 6.99 16.26 -4.36
CA ILE A 408 7.27 15.45 -5.55
C ILE A 408 8.57 15.91 -6.23
N LYS A 409 8.81 17.23 -6.35
CA LYS A 409 10.10 17.77 -6.84
C LYS A 409 11.25 17.34 -5.96
N SER A 410 11.07 17.38 -4.66
CA SER A 410 12.13 17.00 -3.71
C SER A 410 12.46 15.51 -3.79
N ILE A 411 11.47 14.65 -4.01
CA ILE A 411 11.69 13.22 -4.31
C ILE A 411 12.47 13.06 -5.62
N ALA A 412 12.09 13.78 -6.69
CA ALA A 412 12.76 13.71 -7.98
C ALA A 412 14.24 14.14 -7.91
N VAL A 413 14.52 15.22 -7.18
CA VAL A 413 15.88 15.74 -7.01
C VAL A 413 16.71 14.83 -6.11
N SER A 414 16.16 14.44 -4.97
CA SER A 414 16.88 13.65 -3.95
C SER A 414 17.22 12.24 -4.42
N SER A 415 16.38 11.61 -5.25
CA SER A 415 16.61 10.27 -5.82
C SER A 415 17.66 10.24 -6.94
N SER A 416 18.11 11.38 -7.44
CA SER A 416 18.94 11.49 -8.66
C SER A 416 20.26 10.72 -8.59
N SER A 417 20.96 10.71 -7.45
CA SER A 417 22.22 9.98 -7.31
C SER A 417 22.00 8.45 -7.27
N ILE A 418 20.87 8.01 -6.75
CA ILE A 418 20.49 6.60 -6.76
C ILE A 418 20.12 6.18 -8.19
N ILE A 419 19.32 6.97 -8.89
CA ILE A 419 18.90 6.71 -10.28
C ILE A 419 20.10 6.70 -11.24
N SER A 420 21.06 7.59 -11.05
CA SER A 420 22.29 7.66 -11.85
C SER A 420 23.35 6.60 -11.49
N GLY A 421 23.09 5.78 -10.47
CA GLY A 421 24.04 4.74 -10.03
C GLY A 421 25.27 5.29 -9.27
N LYS A 422 25.28 6.57 -8.92
CA LYS A 422 26.34 7.18 -8.10
C LYS A 422 26.30 6.68 -6.67
N ASP A 423 25.09 6.61 -6.10
CA ASP A 423 24.87 6.08 -4.76
C ASP A 423 24.06 4.79 -4.81
N THR A 424 24.31 3.90 -3.86
CA THR A 424 23.56 2.67 -3.63
C THR A 424 23.26 2.58 -2.14
N PRO A 425 21.99 2.66 -1.74
CA PRO A 425 21.60 2.54 -0.34
C PRO A 425 22.00 1.20 0.26
N SER A 426 22.32 1.20 1.57
CA SER A 426 22.56 -0.03 2.31
C SER A 426 21.30 -0.88 2.38
N ARG A 427 21.48 -2.21 2.35
CA ARG A 427 20.36 -3.15 2.47
C ARG A 427 19.72 -3.07 3.86
N VAL A 428 18.42 -3.30 3.91
CA VAL A 428 17.69 -3.48 5.18
C VAL A 428 18.04 -4.87 5.75
N ASP A 429 18.30 -4.95 7.05
CA ASP A 429 18.48 -6.25 7.72
C ASP A 429 17.12 -6.92 7.95
N ALA A 430 16.72 -7.79 7.02
CA ALA A 430 15.46 -8.50 7.06
C ALA A 430 15.26 -9.36 8.32
N LYS A 431 16.35 -9.78 8.99
CA LYS A 431 16.27 -10.58 10.24
C LYS A 431 15.81 -9.77 11.43
N GLN A 432 15.94 -8.45 11.37
CA GLN A 432 15.50 -7.53 12.43
C GLN A 432 14.10 -6.98 12.18
N LEU A 433 13.43 -7.37 11.08
CA LEU A 433 12.07 -6.94 10.78
C LEU A 433 11.04 -7.86 11.44
N LYS A 434 9.85 -7.27 11.70
CA LYS A 434 8.68 -7.97 12.24
C LYS A 434 7.91 -8.70 11.14
#